data_ea7fcacb51304b47cddb9094a68b0bdd
#
_entry.id   ea7fcacb51304b47cddb9094a68b0bdd
#
_cell.length_a   1.000
_cell.length_b   1.000
_cell.length_c   1.000
_cell.angle_alpha   90.00
_cell.angle_beta   90.00
_cell.angle_gamma   90.00
#
_symmetry.space_group_name_H-M   'P 1'
#
loop_
_entity.id
_entity.type
_entity.pdbx_description
1 polymer ?
#
loop_
_entity_poly.entity_id
_entity_poly.type
_entity_poly.pdbx_seq_one_letter_code
_entity_poly.pdbx_strand_id
1 'polypeptide(L)'
;AADAAERAALAKRFGLAALDRLEADYVLTEEDGAILARGRLRAALAQPCVATAEPVPETVNTDFTLRFVVEGEALGEDEELELDAEDVDTIGYDGQQIDMGEAVAETMALAMTPYPRSPQADAYLKEAGVLSEEQASPFAALLALKDEK
;
A
#
# COMPACT_ATOMS: atom_id res chain seq x y z
N ALA A 1 2.80 11.12 -15.05
CA ALA A 1 3.60 11.41 -13.86
C ALA A 1 2.97 12.55 -13.08
N ALA A 2 2.93 12.43 -11.75
CA ALA A 2 2.41 13.46 -10.87
C ALA A 2 3.34 14.68 -10.82
N ASP A 3 2.77 15.87 -10.90
CA ASP A 3 3.52 17.11 -10.73
C ASP A 3 3.86 17.42 -9.26
N ALA A 4 4.55 18.53 -8.99
CA ALA A 4 4.99 18.87 -7.62
C ALA A 4 3.82 19.18 -6.68
N ALA A 5 2.74 19.81 -7.18
CA ALA A 5 1.58 20.14 -6.37
C ALA A 5 0.75 18.89 -6.04
N GLU A 6 0.57 18.00 -7.01
CA GLU A 6 -0.09 16.72 -6.85
C GLU A 6 0.68 15.83 -5.86
N ARG A 7 2.00 15.72 -5.98
CA ARG A 7 2.82 14.97 -5.02
C ARG A 7 2.72 15.53 -3.60
N ALA A 8 2.71 16.83 -3.43
CA ALA A 8 2.55 17.46 -2.12
C ALA A 8 1.17 17.16 -1.51
N ALA A 9 0.11 17.20 -2.32
CA ALA A 9 -1.25 16.87 -1.89
C ALA A 9 -1.37 15.38 -1.49
N LEU A 10 -0.81 14.47 -2.29
CA LEU A 10 -0.80 13.04 -2.01
C LEU A 10 0.04 12.70 -0.77
N ALA A 11 1.21 13.32 -0.60
CA ALA A 11 2.03 13.15 0.60
C ALA A 11 1.25 13.53 1.87
N LYS A 12 0.53 14.65 1.83
CA LYS A 12 -0.34 15.07 2.93
C LYS A 12 -1.49 14.08 3.17
N ARG A 13 -2.15 13.62 2.11
CA ARG A 13 -3.29 12.68 2.17
C ARG A 13 -2.89 11.35 2.81
N PHE A 14 -1.75 10.79 2.41
CA PHE A 14 -1.25 9.50 2.89
C PHE A 14 -0.34 9.59 4.12
N GLY A 15 -0.13 10.79 4.69
CA GLY A 15 0.71 10.97 5.87
C GLY A 15 2.19 10.68 5.63
N LEU A 16 2.67 10.88 4.40
CA LEU A 16 4.06 10.66 4.03
C LEU A 16 4.94 11.82 4.49
N ALA A 17 6.18 11.53 4.87
CA ALA A 17 7.19 12.54 5.12
C ALA A 17 7.65 13.23 3.82
N ALA A 18 7.68 12.49 2.70
CA ALA A 18 7.94 13.02 1.35
C ALA A 18 7.36 12.10 0.27
N LEU A 19 7.05 12.68 -0.90
CA LEU A 19 6.77 11.96 -2.15
C LEU A 19 7.54 12.64 -3.27
N ASP A 20 8.72 12.09 -3.59
CA ASP A 20 9.65 12.70 -4.54
C ASP A 20 9.30 12.36 -5.99
N ARG A 21 8.74 11.17 -6.22
CA ARG A 21 8.33 10.68 -7.53
C ARG A 21 7.08 9.82 -7.43
N LEU A 22 6.15 10.01 -8.38
CA LEU A 22 5.05 9.12 -8.65
C LEU A 22 4.77 9.15 -10.15
N GLU A 23 4.94 8.03 -10.80
CA GLU A 23 4.71 7.88 -12.23
C GLU A 23 4.21 6.48 -12.54
N ALA A 24 3.39 6.37 -13.59
CA ALA A 24 2.95 5.10 -14.12
C ALA A 24 2.93 5.12 -15.65
N ASP A 25 3.30 4.00 -16.25
CA ASP A 25 3.08 3.70 -17.64
C ASP A 25 2.02 2.62 -17.73
N TYR A 26 0.96 2.85 -18.51
CA TYR A 26 -0.15 1.90 -18.61
C TYR A 26 -0.81 1.92 -19.99
N VAL A 27 -1.52 0.83 -20.28
CA VAL A 27 -2.38 0.67 -21.45
C VAL A 27 -3.80 0.41 -20.98
N LEU A 28 -4.76 1.06 -21.63
CA LEU A 28 -6.19 0.81 -21.42
C LEU A 28 -6.70 -0.05 -22.57
N THR A 29 -7.42 -1.12 -22.23
CA THR A 29 -8.12 -1.99 -23.17
C THR A 29 -9.56 -2.18 -22.73
N GLU A 30 -10.48 -2.30 -23.69
CA GLU A 30 -11.87 -2.66 -23.41
C GLU A 30 -12.02 -4.18 -23.55
N GLU A 31 -12.50 -4.84 -22.51
CA GLU A 31 -12.74 -6.29 -22.47
C GLU A 31 -14.06 -6.56 -21.72
N ASP A 32 -14.99 -7.25 -22.37
CA ASP A 32 -16.27 -7.66 -21.79
C ASP A 32 -17.07 -6.53 -21.11
N GLY A 33 -17.11 -5.36 -21.74
CA GLY A 33 -17.83 -4.18 -21.23
C GLY A 33 -17.14 -3.46 -20.05
N ALA A 34 -15.97 -3.89 -19.65
CA ALA A 34 -15.13 -3.24 -18.66
C ALA A 34 -13.89 -2.61 -19.32
N ILE A 35 -13.30 -1.61 -18.66
CA ILE A 35 -12.01 -1.05 -19.06
C ILE A 35 -10.92 -1.66 -18.18
N LEU A 36 -9.94 -2.30 -18.78
CA LEU A 36 -8.76 -2.83 -18.10
C LEU A 36 -7.59 -1.89 -18.26
N ALA A 37 -6.99 -1.51 -17.14
CA ALA A 37 -5.72 -0.78 -17.10
C ALA A 37 -4.61 -1.73 -16.64
N ARG A 38 -3.65 -1.99 -17.51
CA ARG A 38 -2.45 -2.79 -17.18
C ARG A 38 -1.23 -1.91 -17.30
N GLY A 39 -0.39 -1.91 -16.27
CA GLY A 39 0.76 -1.02 -16.28
C GLY A 39 1.77 -1.30 -15.18
N ARG A 40 2.72 -0.38 -15.08
CA ARG A 40 3.75 -0.37 -14.04
C ARG A 40 3.82 0.98 -13.37
N LEU A 41 3.80 0.95 -12.05
CA LEU A 41 3.93 2.08 -11.15
C LEU A 41 5.36 2.17 -10.61
N ARG A 42 5.90 3.39 -10.53
CA ARG A 42 7.17 3.70 -9.86
C ARG A 42 6.98 4.90 -8.95
N ALA A 43 7.33 4.75 -7.67
CA ALA A 43 7.32 5.84 -6.72
C ALA A 43 8.61 5.86 -5.89
N ALA A 44 9.01 7.07 -5.45
CA ALA A 44 10.04 7.27 -4.45
C ALA A 44 9.44 8.18 -3.37
N LEU A 45 9.41 7.69 -2.14
CA LEU A 45 8.73 8.33 -1.03
C LEU A 45 9.49 8.11 0.29
N ALA A 46 9.08 8.79 1.34
CA ALA A 46 9.51 8.52 2.70
C ALA A 46 8.30 8.47 3.62
N GLN A 47 8.21 7.43 4.43
CA GLN A 47 7.18 7.26 5.44
C GLN A 47 7.74 7.60 6.83
N PRO A 48 6.95 8.14 7.76
CA PRO A 48 7.40 8.26 9.14
C PRO A 48 7.54 6.88 9.78
N CYS A 49 8.66 6.64 10.44
CA CYS A 49 8.87 5.43 11.24
C CYS A 49 7.78 5.30 12.30
N VAL A 50 7.18 4.12 12.43
CA VAL A 50 6.09 3.88 13.41
C VAL A 50 6.53 4.03 14.87
N ALA A 51 7.84 3.95 15.17
CA ALA A 51 8.37 4.06 16.53
C ALA A 51 8.99 5.44 16.82
N THR A 52 9.74 6.01 15.86
CA THR A 52 10.57 7.21 16.10
C THR A 52 10.09 8.43 15.34
N ALA A 53 9.13 8.27 14.41
CA ALA A 53 8.68 9.28 13.46
C ALA A 53 9.77 9.80 12.49
N GLU A 54 10.98 9.24 12.51
CA GLU A 54 12.01 9.54 11.54
C GLU A 54 11.60 9.12 10.13
N PRO A 55 11.97 9.87 9.08
CA PRO A 55 11.64 9.48 7.71
C PRO A 55 12.38 8.21 7.28
N VAL A 56 11.63 7.22 6.84
CA VAL A 56 12.11 5.96 6.28
C VAL A 56 11.91 6.01 4.77
N PRO A 57 12.99 6.11 3.97
CA PRO A 57 12.89 6.15 2.52
C PRO A 57 12.45 4.78 1.96
N GLU A 58 11.59 4.83 0.94
CA GLU A 58 11.08 3.65 0.25
C GLU A 58 10.97 3.91 -1.25
N THR A 59 11.21 2.86 -2.04
CA THR A 59 10.97 2.86 -3.48
C THR A 59 9.96 1.78 -3.81
N VAL A 60 8.83 2.17 -4.39
CA VAL A 60 7.81 1.26 -4.91
C VAL A 60 8.02 1.10 -6.41
N ASN A 61 8.04 -0.13 -6.88
CA ASN A 61 8.09 -0.49 -8.29
C ASN A 61 7.27 -1.77 -8.47
N THR A 62 6.05 -1.63 -8.94
CA THR A 62 5.09 -2.74 -9.03
C THR A 62 4.31 -2.69 -10.34
N ASP A 63 3.97 -3.85 -10.87
CA ASP A 63 2.99 -3.98 -11.93
C ASP A 63 1.59 -3.95 -11.31
N PHE A 64 0.63 -3.46 -12.07
CA PHE A 64 -0.77 -3.45 -11.65
C PHE A 64 -1.70 -3.82 -12.81
N THR A 65 -2.83 -4.39 -12.45
CA THR A 65 -3.97 -4.60 -13.34
C THR A 65 -5.22 -4.16 -12.60
N LEU A 66 -5.95 -3.20 -13.15
CA LEU A 66 -7.18 -2.65 -12.58
C LEU A 66 -8.31 -2.83 -13.59
N ARG A 67 -9.48 -3.21 -13.11
CA ARG A 67 -10.70 -3.35 -13.91
C ARG A 67 -11.69 -2.25 -13.52
N PHE A 68 -12.10 -1.44 -14.48
CA PHE A 68 -13.10 -0.39 -14.27
C PHE A 68 -14.43 -0.85 -14.86
N VAL A 69 -15.49 -0.79 -14.05
CA VAL A 69 -16.86 -1.16 -14.43
C VAL A 69 -17.80 0.01 -14.19
N VAL A 70 -18.81 0.17 -15.05
CA VAL A 70 -19.82 1.23 -14.87
C VAL A 70 -20.67 0.91 -13.65
N GLU A 71 -20.79 1.86 -12.72
CA GLU A 71 -21.67 1.71 -11.55
C GLU A 71 -23.11 1.51 -11.99
N GLY A 72 -23.77 0.44 -11.49
CA GLY A 72 -25.15 0.07 -11.85
C GLY A 72 -25.24 -0.97 -12.97
N GLU A 73 -24.17 -1.28 -13.70
CA GLU A 73 -24.10 -2.42 -14.61
C GLU A 73 -23.34 -3.61 -13.99
N ALA A 74 -22.64 -3.36 -12.88
CA ALA A 74 -21.93 -4.38 -12.15
C ALA A 74 -22.90 -5.25 -11.35
N LEU A 75 -23.00 -6.52 -11.76
CA LEU A 75 -23.56 -7.66 -11.03
C LEU A 75 -25.09 -7.69 -10.97
N GLY A 76 -25.69 -8.57 -11.79
CA GLY A 76 -27.00 -9.14 -11.49
C GLY A 76 -26.96 -9.71 -10.06
N GLU A 77 -27.99 -9.44 -9.28
CA GLU A 77 -28.12 -9.75 -7.84
C GLU A 77 -27.96 -11.25 -7.47
N ASP A 78 -27.58 -12.14 -8.40
CA ASP A 78 -27.55 -13.59 -8.23
C ASP A 78 -26.24 -14.29 -8.70
N GLU A 79 -25.21 -13.56 -9.14
CA GLU A 79 -23.90 -14.20 -9.38
C GLU A 79 -23.02 -14.10 -8.13
N GLU A 80 -23.03 -15.19 -7.32
CA GLU A 80 -21.92 -15.48 -6.43
C GLU A 80 -20.65 -15.54 -7.29
N LEU A 81 -19.87 -14.45 -7.28
CA LEU A 81 -18.55 -14.45 -7.90
C LEU A 81 -17.71 -15.48 -7.14
N GLU A 82 -17.48 -16.64 -7.76
CA GLU A 82 -16.35 -17.47 -7.39
C GLU A 82 -15.12 -16.61 -7.63
N LEU A 83 -14.48 -16.17 -6.52
CA LEU A 83 -13.21 -15.44 -6.53
C LEU A 83 -12.15 -16.39 -7.11
N ASP A 84 -11.95 -16.31 -8.43
CA ASP A 84 -10.86 -16.99 -9.09
C ASP A 84 -9.53 -16.33 -8.72
N ALA A 85 -8.45 -17.10 -8.69
CA ALA A 85 -7.09 -16.68 -8.30
C ALA A 85 -6.46 -15.60 -9.19
N GLU A 86 -7.21 -14.98 -10.09
CA GLU A 86 -6.89 -13.82 -10.91
C GLU A 86 -7.72 -12.59 -10.51
N ASP A 87 -7.96 -12.39 -9.21
CA ASP A 87 -8.71 -11.24 -8.71
C ASP A 87 -8.02 -9.93 -9.11
N VAL A 88 -8.49 -9.39 -10.23
CA VAL A 88 -8.15 -8.05 -10.69
C VAL A 88 -8.96 -7.07 -9.86
N ASP A 89 -8.29 -6.14 -9.18
CA ASP A 89 -8.95 -5.09 -8.41
C ASP A 89 -9.98 -4.36 -9.28
N THR A 90 -11.25 -4.43 -8.87
CA THR A 90 -12.36 -3.86 -9.62
C THR A 90 -12.81 -2.53 -9.01
N ILE A 91 -12.83 -1.48 -9.82
CA ILE A 91 -13.18 -0.11 -9.44
C ILE A 91 -14.43 0.30 -10.19
N GLY A 92 -15.46 0.75 -9.46
CA GLY A 92 -16.67 1.34 -10.05
C GLY A 92 -16.39 2.77 -10.54
N TYR A 93 -16.99 3.17 -11.67
CA TYR A 93 -16.97 4.54 -12.16
C TYR A 93 -18.32 4.95 -12.79
N ASP A 94 -18.55 6.23 -12.98
CA ASP A 94 -19.83 6.80 -13.43
C ASP A 94 -20.14 6.59 -14.94
N GLY A 95 -19.28 5.87 -15.64
CA GLY A 95 -19.40 5.65 -17.08
C GLY A 95 -18.92 6.82 -17.95
N GLN A 96 -18.48 7.94 -17.38
CA GLN A 96 -18.05 9.12 -18.12
C GLN A 96 -16.52 9.29 -18.11
N GLN A 97 -15.88 9.15 -16.95
CA GLN A 97 -14.47 9.41 -16.78
C GLN A 97 -13.84 8.46 -15.77
N ILE A 98 -12.65 7.93 -16.09
CA ILE A 98 -11.80 7.16 -15.20
C ILE A 98 -10.67 8.06 -14.70
N ASP A 99 -10.54 8.22 -13.39
CA ASP A 99 -9.42 8.93 -12.78
C ASP A 99 -8.24 7.97 -12.57
N MET A 100 -7.37 7.90 -13.57
CA MET A 100 -6.16 7.09 -13.50
C MET A 100 -5.15 7.64 -12.48
N GLY A 101 -5.19 8.95 -12.18
CA GLY A 101 -4.33 9.55 -11.16
C GLY A 101 -4.67 9.02 -9.77
N GLU A 102 -5.97 8.98 -9.45
CA GLU A 102 -6.49 8.42 -8.20
C GLU A 102 -6.16 6.92 -8.10
N ALA A 103 -6.48 6.13 -9.15
CA ALA A 103 -6.22 4.69 -9.16
C ALA A 103 -4.74 4.34 -8.95
N VAL A 104 -3.83 5.10 -9.57
CA VAL A 104 -2.38 4.94 -9.38
C VAL A 104 -1.94 5.35 -7.97
N ALA A 105 -2.54 6.39 -7.40
CA ALA A 105 -2.22 6.83 -6.04
C ALA A 105 -2.66 5.79 -4.99
N GLU A 106 -3.83 5.19 -5.16
CA GLU A 106 -4.32 4.10 -4.29
C GLU A 106 -3.46 2.84 -4.44
N THR A 107 -3.10 2.46 -5.65
CA THR A 107 -2.19 1.32 -5.92
C THR A 107 -0.84 1.54 -5.23
N MET A 108 -0.29 2.77 -5.29
CA MET A 108 0.93 3.10 -4.55
C MET A 108 0.73 2.89 -3.05
N ALA A 109 -0.36 3.40 -2.49
CA ALA A 109 -0.64 3.31 -1.06
C ALA A 109 -0.74 1.85 -0.58
N LEU A 110 -1.37 0.98 -1.36
CA LEU A 110 -1.47 -0.45 -1.07
C LEU A 110 -0.14 -1.19 -1.18
N ALA A 111 0.77 -0.71 -2.04
CA ALA A 111 2.08 -1.32 -2.26
C ALA A 111 3.17 -0.84 -1.27
N MET A 112 2.89 0.19 -0.47
CA MET A 112 3.83 0.68 0.55
C MET A 112 4.00 -0.30 1.70
N THR A 113 5.17 -0.27 2.34
CA THR A 113 5.43 -1.02 3.58
C THR A 113 4.46 -0.57 4.69
N PRO A 114 3.63 -1.46 5.26
CA PRO A 114 2.56 -1.05 6.18
C PRO A 114 3.07 -0.53 7.54
N TYR A 115 4.26 -0.95 7.98
CA TYR A 115 4.84 -0.57 9.27
C TYR A 115 6.32 -0.22 9.11
N PRO A 116 6.66 0.94 8.52
CA PRO A 116 8.05 1.31 8.27
C PRO A 116 8.80 1.52 9.58
N ARG A 117 10.01 0.94 9.68
CA ARG A 117 10.89 1.08 10.83
C ARG A 117 12.23 1.64 10.41
N SER A 118 12.68 2.68 11.12
CA SER A 118 14.04 3.17 10.98
C SER A 118 15.04 2.19 11.60
N PRO A 119 16.34 2.25 11.24
CA PRO A 119 17.36 1.41 11.86
C PRO A 119 17.47 1.58 13.39
N GLN A 120 17.02 2.71 13.93
CA GLN A 120 17.04 3.04 15.34
C GLN A 120 15.77 2.62 16.10
N ALA A 121 14.74 2.16 15.38
CA ALA A 121 13.43 1.84 15.96
C ALA A 121 13.51 0.83 17.12
N ASP A 122 14.28 -0.25 16.94
CA ASP A 122 14.38 -1.31 17.94
C ASP A 122 15.14 -0.86 19.20
N ALA A 123 16.19 -0.05 19.04
CA ALA A 123 16.91 0.54 20.16
C ALA A 123 16.02 1.51 20.95
N TYR A 124 15.27 2.36 20.25
CA TYR A 124 14.32 3.29 20.84
C TYR A 124 13.21 2.56 21.61
N LEU A 125 12.61 1.52 21.04
CA LEU A 125 11.55 0.74 21.69
C LEU A 125 12.08 0.04 22.95
N LYS A 126 13.28 -0.51 22.90
CA LYS A 126 13.92 -1.14 24.05
C LYS A 126 14.18 -0.15 25.17
N GLU A 127 14.67 1.06 24.85
CA GLU A 127 14.92 2.14 25.80
C GLU A 127 13.60 2.66 26.41
N ALA A 128 12.53 2.71 25.61
CA ALA A 128 11.19 3.05 26.06
C ALA A 128 10.51 1.96 26.91
N GLY A 129 11.16 0.80 27.12
CA GLY A 129 10.65 -0.31 27.94
C GLY A 129 9.60 -1.18 27.22
N VAL A 130 9.53 -1.11 25.91
CA VAL A 130 8.65 -1.99 25.13
C VAL A 130 9.28 -3.38 25.08
N LEU A 131 8.54 -4.38 25.58
CA LEU A 131 8.97 -5.78 25.58
C LEU A 131 8.96 -6.33 24.15
N SER A 132 9.97 -7.15 23.79
CA SER A 132 9.91 -7.97 22.58
C SER A 132 8.82 -9.06 22.69
N GLU A 133 8.39 -9.64 21.58
CA GLU A 133 7.44 -10.76 21.56
C GLU A 133 7.92 -11.93 22.46
N GLU A 134 9.23 -12.21 22.43
CA GLU A 134 9.84 -13.25 23.27
C GLU A 134 9.72 -12.93 24.76
N GLN A 135 9.93 -11.66 25.15
CA GLN A 135 9.82 -11.19 26.54
C GLN A 135 8.35 -11.08 27.01
N ALA A 136 7.43 -10.78 26.09
CA ALA A 136 5.99 -10.73 26.38
C ALA A 136 5.32 -12.11 26.36
N SER A 137 6.00 -13.16 25.89
CA SER A 137 5.48 -14.51 25.81
C SER A 137 5.23 -15.07 27.23
N PRO A 138 4.11 -15.83 27.44
CA PRO A 138 3.89 -16.58 28.68
C PRO A 138 5.04 -17.55 29.03
N PHE A 139 5.85 -17.91 28.04
CA PHE A 139 7.00 -18.79 28.19
C PHE A 139 8.34 -18.04 28.45
N ALA A 140 8.32 -16.72 28.54
CA ALA A 140 9.53 -15.91 28.82
C ALA A 140 10.24 -16.34 30.10
N ALA A 141 9.49 -16.76 31.12
CA ALA A 141 10.02 -17.30 32.37
C ALA A 141 10.82 -18.62 32.19
N LEU A 142 10.50 -19.42 31.16
CA LEU A 142 11.24 -20.65 30.86
C LEU A 142 12.58 -20.39 30.14
N LEU A 143 12.69 -19.29 29.42
CA LEU A 143 13.95 -18.88 28.79
C LEU A 143 14.99 -18.48 29.86
N ALA A 144 14.56 -17.79 30.92
CA ALA A 144 15.42 -17.43 32.06
C ALA A 144 16.01 -18.66 32.78
N LEU A 145 15.28 -19.77 32.84
CA LEU A 145 15.75 -21.03 33.45
C LEU A 145 16.74 -21.80 32.58
N LYS A 146 16.84 -21.49 31.29
CA LYS A 146 17.80 -22.13 30.36
C LYS A 146 19.19 -21.55 30.45
N ASP A 147 19.30 -20.27 30.80
CA ASP A 147 20.59 -19.53 30.89
C ASP A 147 21.31 -19.73 32.24
N GLU A 148 20.73 -20.44 33.21
CA GLU A 148 21.32 -20.76 34.52
C GLU A 148 22.07 -22.12 34.57
N LYS A 149 22.51 -22.69 33.41
CA LYS A 149 23.31 -23.92 33.40
C LYS A 149 24.67 -23.73 32.79
#